data_60371433b8d367d254ceca2679d081c1
#
_entry.id   60371433b8d367d254ceca2679d081c1
#
_cell.length_a   1.000
_cell.length_b   1.000
_cell.length_c   1.000
_cell.angle_alpha   90.00
_cell.angle_beta   90.00
_cell.angle_gamma   90.00
#
_symmetry.space_group_name_H-M   'P 1'
#
loop_
_entity.id
_entity.type
_entity.pdbx_description
1 polymer ?
#
loop_
_entity_poly.entity_id
_entity_poly.type
_entity_poly.pdbx_seq_one_letter_code
_entity_poly.pdbx_strand_id
1 'polypeptide(L)'
;MDGWQKLPLWKVIQLQYGKPLDTNDRNPAGLYPVYGANGEKDRTDKFCCDKPSIIVGRKGSAGEVTLTEDKFWPLDVTYFVEFDRNRHDLRFLYHLLTTLNLPSLAKGVKPGINRNEVYALPVNVPSLAQQRRIVAILDEAFEAIARAKANTEKNLQNAREVFTSEVASIFATGRSDWPVKTLPELSQNLDSKRVPITKSSRKTGEYPYYGASGIVDYVAEYIFDENTLLISE
;
A
#
# COMPACT_ATOMS: atom_id res chain seq x y z
N MET A 1 29.42 15.77 9.75
CA MET A 1 28.09 16.41 9.47
C MET A 1 28.13 17.87 9.92
N ASP A 2 29.07 18.60 9.40
CA ASP A 2 29.22 20.00 9.74
C ASP A 2 28.10 20.83 9.13
N GLY A 3 27.44 21.67 9.95
CA GLY A 3 26.38 22.57 9.54
C GLY A 3 24.93 22.11 9.79
N TRP A 4 24.70 20.92 10.39
CA TRP A 4 23.36 20.50 10.79
C TRP A 4 23.00 21.08 12.16
N GLN A 5 21.82 21.67 12.27
CA GLN A 5 21.30 22.21 13.51
C GLN A 5 20.32 21.21 14.16
N LYS A 6 20.57 20.84 15.41
CA LYS A 6 19.61 20.06 16.20
C LYS A 6 18.60 21.02 16.85
N LEU A 7 17.37 20.94 16.42
CA LEU A 7 16.29 21.83 16.83
C LEU A 7 15.05 21.03 17.27
N PRO A 8 14.23 21.53 18.18
CA PRO A 8 12.90 20.96 18.37
C PRO A 8 12.02 21.30 17.15
N LEU A 9 11.13 20.40 16.77
CA LEU A 9 10.35 20.49 15.53
C LEU A 9 9.51 21.78 15.43
N TRP A 10 9.04 22.32 16.56
CA TRP A 10 8.28 23.58 16.58
C TRP A 10 9.03 24.80 16.03
N LYS A 11 10.37 24.76 16.03
CA LYS A 11 11.20 25.80 15.41
C LYS A 11 11.29 25.68 13.89
N VAL A 12 10.85 24.57 13.35
CA VAL A 12 10.98 24.21 11.93
C VAL A 12 9.64 24.33 11.21
N ILE A 13 8.57 23.85 11.86
CA ILE A 13 7.21 23.82 11.30
C ILE A 13 6.17 24.34 12.29
N GLN A 14 5.02 24.74 11.73
CA GLN A 14 3.79 24.99 12.48
C GLN A 14 2.69 24.04 12.01
N LEU A 15 2.03 23.35 12.94
CA LEU A 15 0.90 22.48 12.68
C LEU A 15 -0.39 23.27 12.86
N GLN A 16 -1.10 23.49 11.77
CA GLN A 16 -2.41 24.12 11.74
C GLN A 16 -3.51 23.06 11.74
N TYR A 17 -4.64 23.37 12.36
CA TYR A 17 -5.80 22.48 12.37
C TYR A 17 -6.52 22.54 11.02
N GLY A 18 -6.90 21.39 10.50
CA GLY A 18 -7.88 21.31 9.43
C GLY A 18 -9.27 21.75 9.87
N LYS A 19 -10.20 21.87 8.94
CA LYS A 19 -11.56 22.38 9.15
C LYS A 19 -12.61 21.38 8.66
N PRO A 20 -13.75 21.25 9.32
CA PRO A 20 -14.85 20.47 8.78
C PRO A 20 -15.28 21.00 7.41
N LEU A 21 -15.66 20.10 6.50
CA LEU A 21 -16.27 20.43 5.21
C LEU A 21 -17.70 19.88 5.22
N ASP A 22 -18.65 20.73 4.87
CA ASP A 22 -20.05 20.33 4.75
C ASP A 22 -20.20 19.23 3.69
N THR A 23 -21.11 18.29 3.94
CA THR A 23 -21.37 17.19 3.00
C THR A 23 -21.86 17.70 1.63
N ASN A 24 -22.61 18.81 1.60
CA ASN A 24 -23.10 19.43 0.38
C ASN A 24 -21.97 20.09 -0.46
N ASP A 25 -20.83 20.37 0.15
CA ASP A 25 -19.66 20.94 -0.52
C ASP A 25 -18.70 19.85 -1.05
N ARG A 26 -19.02 18.57 -0.85
CA ARG A 26 -18.26 17.44 -1.38
C ARG A 26 -18.71 17.14 -2.79
N ASN A 27 -17.76 17.06 -3.69
CA ASN A 27 -17.97 16.74 -5.09
C ASN A 27 -16.86 15.80 -5.56
N PRO A 28 -17.11 14.48 -5.77
CA PRO A 28 -16.08 13.53 -6.22
C PRO A 28 -15.39 13.94 -7.53
N ALA A 29 -16.06 14.76 -8.37
CA ALA A 29 -15.48 15.34 -9.58
C ALA A 29 -14.87 16.73 -9.36
N GLY A 30 -14.81 17.22 -8.11
CA GLY A 30 -14.30 18.54 -7.76
C GLY A 30 -12.82 18.72 -8.06
N LEU A 31 -12.39 19.95 -8.19
CA LEU A 31 -11.01 20.29 -8.59
C LEU A 31 -9.97 20.04 -7.49
N TYR A 32 -10.34 20.19 -6.22
CA TYR A 32 -9.40 20.19 -5.10
C TYR A 32 -9.56 18.97 -4.22
N PRO A 33 -8.44 18.34 -3.81
CA PRO A 33 -8.49 17.19 -2.90
C PRO A 33 -8.92 17.60 -1.48
N VAL A 34 -9.70 16.74 -0.86
CA VAL A 34 -10.10 16.81 0.55
C VAL A 34 -9.33 15.75 1.32
N TYR A 35 -8.48 16.17 2.24
CA TYR A 35 -7.63 15.25 3.01
C TYR A 35 -8.23 14.86 4.34
N GLY A 36 -8.31 13.55 4.57
CA GLY A 36 -8.50 12.93 5.86
C GLY A 36 -7.17 12.54 6.51
N ALA A 37 -7.24 11.87 7.66
CA ALA A 37 -6.06 11.49 8.43
C ALA A 37 -5.13 10.46 7.73
N ASN A 38 -5.59 9.77 6.69
CA ASN A 38 -4.87 8.75 5.93
C ASN A 38 -4.78 9.06 4.42
N GLY A 39 -4.76 10.34 4.08
CA GLY A 39 -4.65 10.77 2.68
C GLY A 39 -5.93 11.38 2.10
N GLU A 40 -6.02 11.46 0.78
CA GLU A 40 -7.18 11.99 0.06
C GLU A 40 -8.41 11.11 0.34
N LYS A 41 -9.51 11.75 0.73
CA LYS A 41 -10.78 11.11 1.09
C LYS A 41 -11.89 11.40 0.10
N ASP A 42 -11.84 12.59 -0.47
CA ASP A 42 -12.90 13.14 -1.30
C ASP A 42 -12.35 14.30 -2.12
N ARG A 43 -13.19 14.91 -2.93
CA ARG A 43 -12.86 16.14 -3.66
C ARG A 43 -13.93 17.21 -3.42
N THR A 44 -13.59 18.46 -3.80
CA THR A 44 -14.46 19.62 -3.65
C THR A 44 -14.08 20.70 -4.67
N ASP A 45 -14.99 21.62 -4.96
CA ASP A 45 -14.70 22.82 -5.76
C ASP A 45 -14.21 24.01 -4.91
N LYS A 46 -14.08 23.80 -3.59
CA LYS A 46 -13.59 24.76 -2.62
C LYS A 46 -12.20 24.37 -2.10
N PHE A 47 -11.40 25.34 -1.75
CA PHE A 47 -10.14 25.13 -1.02
C PHE A 47 -10.04 26.10 0.15
N CYS A 48 -9.32 25.72 1.20
CA CYS A 48 -8.97 26.63 2.29
C CYS A 48 -7.45 26.83 2.43
N CYS A 49 -6.66 26.06 1.70
CA CYS A 49 -5.22 26.17 1.63
C CYS A 49 -4.79 26.25 0.17
N ASP A 50 -4.06 27.32 -0.19
CA ASP A 50 -3.67 27.64 -1.57
C ASP A 50 -2.21 27.32 -1.88
N LYS A 51 -1.46 26.83 -0.89
CA LYS A 51 -0.03 26.53 -1.02
C LYS A 51 0.22 25.04 -0.76
N PRO A 52 1.15 24.43 -1.50
CA PRO A 52 1.62 23.08 -1.23
C PRO A 52 1.98 22.88 0.25
N SER A 53 1.64 21.74 0.82
CA SER A 53 1.85 21.47 2.24
C SER A 53 2.02 19.99 2.53
N ILE A 54 2.13 19.65 3.81
CA ILE A 54 2.17 18.28 4.32
C ILE A 54 0.98 18.13 5.26
N ILE A 55 0.18 17.10 5.03
CA ILE A 55 -0.93 16.72 5.87
C ILE A 55 -0.44 15.71 6.89
N VAL A 56 -0.81 15.90 8.15
CA VAL A 56 -0.49 14.97 9.24
C VAL A 56 -1.79 14.53 9.89
N GLY A 57 -2.04 13.22 9.92
CA GLY A 57 -3.21 12.64 10.57
C GLY A 57 -3.23 12.99 12.07
N ARG A 58 -4.34 13.59 12.54
CA ARG A 58 -4.51 13.99 13.95
C ARG A 58 -5.30 12.95 14.74
N LYS A 59 -6.36 12.39 14.14
CA LYS A 59 -7.28 11.42 14.76
C LYS A 59 -7.61 10.28 13.81
N GLY A 60 -7.74 9.07 14.31
CA GLY A 60 -7.92 7.86 13.52
C GLY A 60 -6.58 7.33 13.04
N SER A 61 -6.22 7.51 11.78
CA SER A 61 -4.88 7.24 11.26
C SER A 61 -3.89 8.32 11.72
N ALA A 62 -3.74 8.42 13.03
CA ALA A 62 -2.96 9.47 13.67
C ALA A 62 -1.47 9.30 13.38
N GLY A 63 -0.80 10.37 12.94
CA GLY A 63 0.62 10.37 12.60
C GLY A 63 0.95 9.99 11.17
N GLU A 64 -0.03 9.57 10.35
CA GLU A 64 0.17 9.39 8.91
C GLU A 64 0.51 10.72 8.25
N VAL A 65 1.45 10.69 7.29
CA VAL A 65 1.98 11.89 6.63
C VAL A 65 1.73 11.80 5.13
N THR A 66 1.09 12.83 4.56
CA THR A 66 0.78 12.92 3.13
C THR A 66 1.27 14.25 2.58
N LEU A 67 2.00 14.22 1.46
CA LEU A 67 2.40 15.43 0.72
C LEU A 67 1.25 15.89 -0.18
N THR A 68 1.01 17.19 -0.27
CA THR A 68 0.12 17.81 -1.27
C THR A 68 0.82 18.95 -1.96
N GLU A 69 0.75 18.97 -3.29
CA GLU A 69 1.31 20.04 -4.14
C GLU A 69 0.22 20.96 -4.70
N ASP A 70 -1.04 20.54 -4.60
CA ASP A 70 -2.22 21.29 -5.06
C ASP A 70 -2.80 22.20 -3.97
N LYS A 71 -3.76 23.04 -4.35
CA LYS A 71 -4.69 23.66 -3.42
C LYS A 71 -5.57 22.57 -2.83
N PHE A 72 -5.91 22.67 -1.54
CA PHE A 72 -6.56 21.56 -0.86
C PHE A 72 -7.47 22.00 0.29
N TRP A 73 -8.25 21.03 0.79
CA TRP A 73 -9.04 21.14 2.01
C TRP A 73 -8.64 20.07 3.02
N PRO A 74 -7.97 20.41 4.12
CA PRO A 74 -7.69 19.46 5.22
C PRO A 74 -8.87 19.39 6.17
N LEU A 75 -9.38 18.18 6.45
CA LEU A 75 -10.47 17.97 7.40
C LEU A 75 -10.00 18.16 8.86
N ASP A 76 -10.94 18.37 9.77
CA ASP A 76 -10.71 18.58 11.21
C ASP A 76 -10.00 17.42 11.93
N VAL A 77 -9.92 16.25 11.30
CA VAL A 77 -9.16 15.08 11.77
C VAL A 77 -7.68 15.11 11.39
N THR A 78 -7.22 16.22 10.80
CA THR A 78 -5.82 16.41 10.33
C THR A 78 -5.19 17.65 10.93
N TYR A 79 -3.87 17.71 10.86
CA TYR A 79 -3.08 18.93 10.81
C TYR A 79 -2.57 19.15 9.40
N PHE A 80 -2.26 20.40 9.03
CA PHE A 80 -1.41 20.72 7.88
C PHE A 80 -0.23 21.58 8.31
N VAL A 81 0.84 21.52 7.55
CA VAL A 81 2.14 22.11 7.92
C VAL A 81 2.31 23.48 7.25
N GLU A 82 2.59 24.49 8.06
CA GLU A 82 3.13 25.78 7.62
C GLU A 82 4.61 25.88 8.01
N PHE A 83 5.41 26.50 7.16
CA PHE A 83 6.85 26.65 7.37
C PHE A 83 7.43 27.83 6.55
N ASP A 84 8.60 28.30 6.94
CA ASP A 84 9.34 29.33 6.21
C ASP A 84 10.03 28.71 4.97
N ARG A 85 9.51 29.01 3.78
CA ARG A 85 10.00 28.51 2.49
C ARG A 85 11.37 29.06 2.09
N ASN A 86 11.84 30.13 2.74
CA ASN A 86 13.19 30.64 2.54
C ASN A 86 14.24 29.82 3.32
N ARG A 87 13.80 29.02 4.28
CA ARG A 87 14.69 28.22 5.17
C ARG A 87 14.51 26.72 4.97
N HIS A 88 13.36 26.28 4.49
CA HIS A 88 13.03 24.88 4.43
C HIS A 88 12.41 24.50 3.07
N ASP A 89 12.81 23.33 2.60
CA ASP A 89 12.24 22.68 1.42
C ASP A 89 11.06 21.78 1.80
N LEU A 90 9.96 21.84 1.05
CA LEU A 90 8.73 21.10 1.32
C LEU A 90 8.96 19.58 1.31
N ARG A 91 9.65 19.07 0.29
CA ARG A 91 9.88 17.62 0.12
C ARG A 91 10.87 17.10 1.15
N PHE A 92 11.86 17.90 1.52
CA PHE A 92 12.75 17.60 2.64
C PHE A 92 11.95 17.46 3.95
N LEU A 93 11.06 18.40 4.26
CA LEU A 93 10.24 18.34 5.47
C LEU A 93 9.28 17.12 5.43
N TYR A 94 8.73 16.78 4.27
CA TYR A 94 7.94 15.57 4.10
C TYR A 94 8.74 14.31 4.46
N HIS A 95 9.93 14.15 3.87
CA HIS A 95 10.80 13.01 4.19
C HIS A 95 11.23 13.02 5.66
N LEU A 96 11.56 14.19 6.22
CA LEU A 96 11.88 14.32 7.64
C LEU A 96 10.73 13.81 8.52
N LEU A 97 9.51 14.27 8.28
CA LEU A 97 8.33 13.88 9.08
C LEU A 97 8.02 12.38 8.95
N THR A 98 8.21 11.77 7.79
CA THR A 98 8.01 10.32 7.60
C THR A 98 9.02 9.48 8.40
N THR A 99 10.22 10.02 8.69
CA THR A 99 11.22 9.31 9.51
C THR A 99 10.96 9.38 11.02
N LEU A 100 10.10 10.30 11.48
CA LEU A 100 9.87 10.53 12.91
C LEU A 100 8.94 9.50 13.58
N ASN A 101 8.39 8.54 12.83
CA ASN A 101 7.45 7.53 13.34
C ASN A 101 6.31 8.15 14.19
N LEU A 102 5.69 9.23 13.68
CA LEU A 102 4.62 9.95 14.36
C LEU A 102 3.46 9.05 14.82
N PRO A 103 3.09 7.96 14.12
CA PRO A 103 2.07 7.03 14.59
C PRO A 103 2.35 6.43 15.97
N SER A 104 3.60 6.31 16.39
CA SER A 104 3.96 5.83 17.74
C SER A 104 3.55 6.77 18.87
N LEU A 105 3.25 8.04 18.58
CA LEU A 105 2.74 9.02 19.53
C LEU A 105 1.23 8.94 19.73
N ALA A 106 0.52 8.10 18.94
CA ALA A 106 -0.93 8.00 19.01
C ALA A 106 -1.39 7.37 20.34
N LYS A 107 -2.39 7.97 20.97
CA LYS A 107 -2.94 7.55 22.26
C LYS A 107 -4.47 7.52 22.22
N GLY A 108 -5.06 6.71 23.09
CA GLY A 108 -6.51 6.62 23.30
C GLY A 108 -7.20 5.55 22.47
N VAL A 109 -8.45 5.23 22.81
CA VAL A 109 -9.30 4.24 22.12
C VAL A 109 -9.51 4.63 20.64
N LYS A 110 -9.77 5.91 20.39
CA LYS A 110 -9.66 6.50 19.05
C LYS A 110 -8.28 7.14 18.96
N PRO A 111 -7.33 6.53 18.24
CA PRO A 111 -5.96 7.02 18.18
C PRO A 111 -5.89 8.49 17.82
N GLY A 112 -5.12 9.26 18.57
CA GLY A 112 -4.88 10.67 18.32
C GLY A 112 -3.49 11.10 18.77
N ILE A 113 -2.88 12.06 18.05
CA ILE A 113 -1.59 12.64 18.40
C ILE A 113 -1.76 14.03 19.00
N ASN A 114 -0.93 14.33 20.00
CA ASN A 114 -0.88 15.65 20.61
C ASN A 114 0.16 16.52 19.88
N ARG A 115 -0.27 17.70 19.42
CA ARG A 115 0.60 18.66 18.73
C ARG A 115 1.86 19.02 19.54
N ASN A 116 1.75 19.16 20.85
CA ASN A 116 2.88 19.54 21.69
C ASN A 116 3.92 18.40 21.81
N GLU A 117 3.47 17.14 21.79
CA GLU A 117 4.39 15.98 21.75
C GLU A 117 5.13 15.93 20.43
N VAL A 118 4.45 16.18 19.30
CA VAL A 118 5.08 16.28 17.97
C VAL A 118 6.08 17.43 17.95
N TYR A 119 5.74 18.59 18.47
CA TYR A 119 6.60 19.77 18.53
C TYR A 119 7.89 19.57 19.35
N ALA A 120 7.83 18.74 20.40
CA ALA A 120 8.98 18.45 21.24
C ALA A 120 10.03 17.53 20.58
N LEU A 121 9.71 16.87 19.47
CA LEU A 121 10.63 15.96 18.81
C LEU A 121 11.89 16.69 18.35
N PRO A 122 13.08 16.17 18.68
CA PRO A 122 14.32 16.74 18.19
C PRO A 122 14.56 16.35 16.73
N VAL A 123 14.88 17.30 15.88
CA VAL A 123 15.20 17.09 14.48
C VAL A 123 16.53 17.73 14.11
N ASN A 124 17.22 17.13 13.14
CA ASN A 124 18.44 17.66 12.59
C ASN A 124 18.12 18.33 11.24
N VAL A 125 18.40 19.60 11.11
CA VAL A 125 18.04 20.41 9.94
C VAL A 125 19.29 21.01 9.32
N PRO A 126 19.63 20.62 8.07
CA PRO A 126 20.72 21.23 7.32
C PRO A 126 20.32 22.55 6.67
N SER A 127 21.28 23.22 6.02
CA SER A 127 21.00 24.39 5.22
C SER A 127 20.03 24.07 4.06
N LEU A 128 19.27 25.05 3.57
CA LEU A 128 18.32 24.88 2.47
C LEU A 128 18.97 24.27 1.21
N ALA A 129 20.20 24.64 0.89
CA ALA A 129 20.95 24.07 -0.22
C ALA A 129 21.21 22.57 -0.02
N GLN A 130 21.56 22.15 1.20
CA GLN A 130 21.75 20.74 1.53
C GLN A 130 20.41 19.97 1.53
N GLN A 131 19.31 20.58 2.03
CA GLN A 131 17.98 19.99 1.97
C GLN A 131 17.60 19.63 0.53
N ARG A 132 17.73 20.58 -0.40
CA ARG A 132 17.45 20.36 -1.83
C ARG A 132 18.33 19.27 -2.45
N ARG A 133 19.61 19.23 -2.08
CA ARG A 133 20.52 18.16 -2.53
C ARG A 133 20.07 16.78 -2.02
N ILE A 134 19.65 16.69 -0.77
CA ILE A 134 19.12 15.43 -0.19
C ILE A 134 17.87 15.00 -0.95
N VAL A 135 16.93 15.91 -1.19
CA VAL A 135 15.71 15.62 -1.96
C VAL A 135 16.06 15.11 -3.35
N ALA A 136 16.97 15.75 -4.07
CA ALA A 136 17.37 15.30 -5.41
C ALA A 136 17.93 13.86 -5.41
N ILE A 137 18.76 13.52 -4.41
CA ILE A 137 19.31 12.16 -4.28
C ILE A 137 18.18 11.15 -3.96
N LEU A 138 17.24 11.51 -3.09
CA LEU A 138 16.12 10.64 -2.74
C LEU A 138 15.19 10.43 -3.94
N ASP A 139 14.89 11.48 -4.70
CA ASP A 139 14.07 11.40 -5.91
C ASP A 139 14.70 10.46 -6.95
N GLU A 140 16.00 10.60 -7.23
CA GLU A 140 16.72 9.70 -8.13
C GLU A 140 16.67 8.23 -7.66
N ALA A 141 16.88 8.01 -6.35
CA ALA A 141 16.80 6.67 -5.77
C ALA A 141 15.39 6.07 -5.87
N PHE A 142 14.34 6.83 -5.54
CA PHE A 142 12.96 6.35 -5.64
C PHE A 142 12.54 6.08 -7.07
N GLU A 143 12.93 6.93 -8.03
CA GLU A 143 12.70 6.65 -9.46
C GLU A 143 13.41 5.39 -9.93
N ALA A 144 14.66 5.16 -9.50
CA ALA A 144 15.39 3.95 -9.85
C ALA A 144 14.71 2.69 -9.27
N ILE A 145 14.24 2.75 -8.03
CA ILE A 145 13.49 1.67 -7.38
C ILE A 145 12.17 1.41 -8.11
N ALA A 146 11.43 2.46 -8.47
CA ALA A 146 10.18 2.34 -9.22
C ALA A 146 10.39 1.68 -10.58
N ARG A 147 11.44 2.09 -11.32
CA ARG A 147 11.81 1.45 -12.60
C ARG A 147 12.21 -0.02 -12.42
N ALA A 148 13.00 -0.34 -11.40
CA ALA A 148 13.41 -1.72 -11.12
C ALA A 148 12.19 -2.60 -10.78
N LYS A 149 11.26 -2.11 -9.97
CA LYS A 149 10.01 -2.79 -9.65
C LYS A 149 9.17 -3.07 -10.89
N ALA A 150 8.91 -2.04 -11.70
CA ALA A 150 8.15 -2.18 -12.95
C ALA A 150 8.79 -3.19 -13.93
N ASN A 151 10.11 -3.16 -14.07
CA ASN A 151 10.84 -4.12 -14.89
C ASN A 151 10.72 -5.56 -14.37
N THR A 152 10.77 -5.74 -13.04
CA THR A 152 10.63 -7.06 -12.41
C THR A 152 9.21 -7.62 -12.63
N GLU A 153 8.18 -6.81 -12.44
CA GLU A 153 6.78 -7.17 -12.68
C GLU A 153 6.57 -7.56 -14.16
N LYS A 154 7.13 -6.77 -15.09
CA LYS A 154 7.08 -7.08 -16.53
C LYS A 154 7.81 -8.38 -16.88
N ASN A 155 9.00 -8.60 -16.30
CA ASN A 155 9.75 -9.84 -16.54
C ASN A 155 9.01 -11.07 -16.01
N LEU A 156 8.36 -10.95 -14.84
CA LEU A 156 7.51 -12.01 -14.31
C LEU A 156 6.33 -12.33 -15.24
N GLN A 157 5.68 -11.29 -15.77
CA GLN A 157 4.60 -11.45 -16.72
C GLN A 157 5.08 -12.12 -18.01
N ASN A 158 6.18 -11.65 -18.59
CA ASN A 158 6.77 -12.24 -19.80
C ASN A 158 7.13 -13.72 -19.60
N ALA A 159 7.72 -14.07 -18.43
CA ALA A 159 8.07 -15.46 -18.12
C ALA A 159 6.83 -16.38 -18.07
N ARG A 160 5.72 -15.89 -17.50
CA ARG A 160 4.44 -16.62 -17.51
C ARG A 160 3.89 -16.80 -18.91
N GLU A 161 3.96 -15.76 -19.74
CA GLU A 161 3.48 -15.80 -21.13
C GLU A 161 4.30 -16.77 -21.99
N VAL A 162 5.64 -16.76 -21.85
CA VAL A 162 6.52 -17.72 -22.50
C VAL A 162 6.16 -19.15 -22.09
N PHE A 163 6.03 -19.41 -20.78
CA PHE A 163 5.63 -20.74 -20.31
C PHE A 163 4.28 -21.18 -20.91
N THR A 164 3.26 -20.32 -20.84
CA THR A 164 1.93 -20.62 -21.38
C THR A 164 1.97 -20.87 -22.89
N SER A 165 2.72 -20.05 -23.62
CA SER A 165 2.89 -20.16 -25.07
C SER A 165 3.61 -21.47 -25.47
N GLU A 166 4.68 -21.82 -24.75
CA GLU A 166 5.42 -23.06 -25.00
C GLU A 166 4.56 -24.31 -24.74
N VAL A 167 3.83 -24.31 -23.59
CA VAL A 167 2.89 -25.40 -23.28
C VAL A 167 1.81 -25.49 -24.36
N ALA A 168 1.19 -24.37 -24.73
CA ALA A 168 0.17 -24.35 -25.80
C ALA A 168 0.73 -24.81 -27.13
N SER A 169 1.95 -24.40 -27.50
CA SER A 169 2.62 -24.82 -28.72
C SER A 169 2.87 -26.32 -28.78
N ILE A 170 3.35 -26.92 -27.69
CA ILE A 170 3.59 -28.36 -27.60
C ILE A 170 2.30 -29.15 -27.87
N PHE A 171 1.19 -28.71 -27.30
CA PHE A 171 -0.10 -29.39 -27.45
C PHE A 171 -0.82 -29.06 -28.77
N ALA A 172 -0.65 -27.85 -29.31
CA ALA A 172 -1.27 -27.44 -30.59
C ALA A 172 -0.55 -28.01 -31.80
N THR A 173 0.78 -28.08 -31.74
CA THR A 173 1.59 -28.66 -32.83
C THR A 173 1.70 -30.18 -32.74
N GLY A 174 1.06 -30.77 -31.73
CA GLY A 174 1.16 -32.15 -31.29
C GLY A 174 1.78 -33.05 -32.32
N ARG A 175 2.75 -33.90 -31.97
CA ARG A 175 3.35 -34.79 -32.91
C ARG A 175 2.24 -35.52 -33.68
N SER A 176 2.32 -35.57 -35.01
CA SER A 176 1.33 -36.22 -35.85
C SER A 176 1.09 -37.69 -35.48
N ASP A 177 1.93 -38.24 -34.63
CA ASP A 177 1.90 -39.61 -34.11
C ASP A 177 1.21 -39.72 -32.71
N TRP A 178 0.78 -38.61 -32.11
CA TRP A 178 0.05 -38.69 -30.84
C TRP A 178 -1.39 -39.12 -31.03
N PRO A 179 -1.82 -40.22 -30.42
CA PRO A 179 -3.21 -40.65 -30.52
C PRO A 179 -4.13 -39.67 -29.79
N VAL A 180 -5.20 -39.26 -30.45
CA VAL A 180 -6.27 -38.51 -29.82
C VAL A 180 -7.11 -39.47 -29.01
N LYS A 181 -7.24 -39.21 -27.68
CA LYS A 181 -8.03 -39.99 -26.75
C LYS A 181 -8.96 -39.08 -25.95
N THR A 182 -10.06 -39.63 -25.49
CA THR A 182 -10.97 -38.94 -24.58
C THR A 182 -10.47 -39.03 -23.16
N LEU A 183 -10.91 -38.06 -22.29
CA LEU A 183 -10.53 -38.08 -20.86
C LEU A 183 -10.84 -39.42 -20.18
N PRO A 184 -12.02 -40.07 -20.40
CA PRO A 184 -12.31 -41.38 -19.81
C PRO A 184 -11.37 -42.51 -20.27
N GLU A 185 -10.72 -42.38 -21.43
CA GLU A 185 -9.72 -43.35 -21.89
C GLU A 185 -8.32 -43.15 -21.28
N LEU A 186 -8.09 -41.96 -20.71
CA LEU A 186 -6.80 -41.54 -20.12
C LEU A 186 -6.82 -41.52 -18.61
N SER A 187 -8.00 -41.43 -18.00
CA SER A 187 -8.17 -41.22 -16.57
C SER A 187 -9.38 -41.97 -16.02
N GLN A 188 -9.34 -42.26 -14.73
CA GLN A 188 -10.49 -42.76 -13.99
C GLN A 188 -11.14 -41.62 -13.22
N ASN A 189 -12.45 -41.43 -13.42
CA ASN A 189 -13.21 -40.48 -12.61
C ASN A 189 -13.39 -41.03 -11.19
N LEU A 190 -12.95 -40.27 -10.18
CA LEU A 190 -12.98 -40.61 -8.76
C LEU A 190 -13.98 -39.75 -7.98
N ASP A 191 -14.88 -39.00 -8.64
CA ASP A 191 -15.85 -38.12 -7.96
C ASP A 191 -16.72 -38.86 -6.95
N SER A 192 -17.06 -40.11 -7.23
CA SER A 192 -17.84 -40.94 -6.31
C SER A 192 -17.13 -41.23 -4.97
N LYS A 193 -15.80 -41.09 -4.93
CA LYS A 193 -15.00 -41.22 -3.72
C LYS A 193 -14.87 -39.93 -2.92
N ARG A 194 -15.34 -38.82 -3.45
CA ARG A 194 -15.25 -37.51 -2.79
C ARG A 194 -16.13 -37.46 -1.53
N VAL A 195 -15.54 -37.05 -0.41
CA VAL A 195 -16.22 -36.88 0.88
C VAL A 195 -16.15 -35.40 1.28
N PRO A 196 -17.20 -34.60 1.01
CA PRO A 196 -17.22 -33.22 1.47
C PRO A 196 -17.36 -33.14 2.98
N ILE A 197 -16.45 -32.43 3.66
CA ILE A 197 -16.47 -32.25 5.11
C ILE A 197 -16.79 -30.78 5.41
N THR A 198 -17.86 -30.52 6.18
CA THR A 198 -18.21 -29.15 6.61
C THR A 198 -17.10 -28.59 7.50
N LYS A 199 -16.90 -27.26 7.49
CA LYS A 199 -15.85 -26.62 8.26
C LYS A 199 -15.88 -26.97 9.75
N SER A 200 -17.06 -27.12 10.34
CA SER A 200 -17.26 -27.47 11.75
C SER A 200 -16.93 -28.95 12.07
N SER A 201 -16.92 -29.81 11.06
CA SER A 201 -16.66 -31.26 11.22
C SER A 201 -15.21 -31.64 10.86
N ARG A 202 -14.40 -30.69 10.40
CA ARG A 202 -12.99 -30.96 10.06
C ARG A 202 -12.17 -31.13 11.32
N LYS A 203 -11.48 -32.24 11.44
CA LYS A 203 -10.47 -32.46 12.47
C LYS A 203 -9.13 -31.97 11.93
N THR A 204 -8.49 -31.03 12.64
CA THR A 204 -7.18 -30.49 12.25
C THR A 204 -6.13 -31.59 12.15
N GLY A 205 -5.33 -31.57 11.09
CA GLY A 205 -4.27 -32.54 10.79
C GLY A 205 -3.25 -32.04 9.79
N GLU A 206 -2.53 -32.97 9.14
CA GLU A 206 -1.42 -32.68 8.25
C GLU A 206 -1.78 -32.80 6.76
N TYR A 207 -2.94 -33.37 6.43
CA TYR A 207 -3.31 -33.62 5.04
C TYR A 207 -4.07 -32.43 4.42
N PRO A 208 -3.68 -31.96 3.22
CA PRO A 208 -4.30 -30.84 2.59
C PRO A 208 -5.75 -31.16 2.15
N TYR A 209 -6.69 -30.32 2.55
CA TYR A 209 -8.09 -30.39 2.11
C TYR A 209 -8.33 -29.36 1.01
N TYR A 210 -8.65 -29.85 -0.17
CA TYR A 210 -8.78 -29.03 -1.37
C TYR A 210 -10.22 -28.59 -1.59
N GLY A 211 -10.37 -27.31 -1.96
CA GLY A 211 -11.60 -26.72 -2.54
C GLY A 211 -11.36 -26.33 -3.99
N ALA A 212 -12.34 -25.65 -4.60
CA ALA A 212 -12.26 -25.23 -6.00
C ALA A 212 -11.07 -24.30 -6.31
N SER A 213 -10.59 -23.54 -5.34
CA SER A 213 -9.48 -22.57 -5.48
C SER A 213 -8.14 -23.06 -4.92
N GLY A 214 -8.01 -24.37 -4.62
CA GLY A 214 -6.80 -24.95 -4.04
C GLY A 214 -6.98 -25.40 -2.60
N ILE A 215 -5.89 -25.44 -1.81
CA ILE A 215 -5.92 -25.87 -0.40
C ILE A 215 -6.69 -24.84 0.43
N VAL A 216 -7.77 -25.30 1.08
CA VAL A 216 -8.63 -24.46 1.93
C VAL A 216 -8.51 -24.79 3.41
N ASP A 217 -7.91 -25.94 3.77
CA ASP A 217 -7.71 -26.39 5.14
C ASP A 217 -6.70 -27.55 5.21
N TYR A 218 -6.39 -28.02 6.44
CA TYR A 218 -5.63 -29.25 6.70
C TYR A 218 -6.42 -30.15 7.63
N VAL A 219 -6.53 -31.45 7.27
CA VAL A 219 -7.37 -32.43 7.98
C VAL A 219 -6.55 -33.64 8.47
N ALA A 220 -7.11 -34.37 9.44
CA ALA A 220 -6.43 -35.49 10.08
C ALA A 220 -6.42 -36.79 9.25
N GLU A 221 -7.28 -36.90 8.26
CA GLU A 221 -7.44 -38.11 7.44
C GLU A 221 -7.40 -37.71 5.94
N TYR A 222 -6.91 -38.64 5.11
CA TYR A 222 -6.88 -38.48 3.65
C TYR A 222 -7.73 -39.54 2.96
N ILE A 223 -8.16 -39.28 1.74
CA ILE A 223 -8.96 -40.19 0.92
C ILE A 223 -8.08 -40.87 -0.14
N PHE A 224 -7.09 -40.13 -0.64
CA PHE A 224 -6.19 -40.55 -1.70
C PHE A 224 -4.75 -40.45 -1.22
N ASP A 225 -3.96 -41.51 -1.39
CA ASP A 225 -2.52 -41.58 -1.11
C ASP A 225 -1.67 -41.63 -2.40
N GLU A 226 -2.30 -41.41 -3.54
CA GLU A 226 -1.68 -41.34 -4.86
C GLU A 226 -1.73 -39.94 -5.43
N ASN A 227 -0.86 -39.67 -6.45
CA ASN A 227 -0.91 -38.44 -7.20
C ASN A 227 -2.20 -38.35 -8.01
N THR A 228 -3.06 -37.39 -7.68
CA THR A 228 -4.37 -37.21 -8.27
C THR A 228 -4.48 -35.80 -8.89
N LEU A 229 -5.07 -35.70 -10.07
CA LEU A 229 -5.40 -34.43 -10.71
C LEU A 229 -6.77 -33.95 -10.22
N LEU A 230 -6.81 -32.78 -9.61
CA LEU A 230 -8.04 -32.14 -9.16
C LEU A 230 -8.51 -31.13 -10.22
N ILE A 231 -9.74 -31.27 -10.68
CA ILE A 231 -10.38 -30.34 -11.62
C ILE A 231 -11.55 -29.69 -10.88
N SER A 232 -11.59 -28.37 -10.83
CA SER A 232 -12.73 -27.63 -10.32
C SER A 232 -13.79 -27.43 -11.41
N GLU A 233 -15.03 -27.68 -11.06
CA GLU A 233 -16.19 -27.34 -11.89
C GLU A 233 -16.47 -25.83 -11.90
#